data_4fe6f59ef5da8828c59f8c0747242a12
#
_entry.id   4fe6f59ef5da8828c59f8c0747242a12
#
_cell.length_a   1.000
_cell.length_b   1.000
_cell.length_c   1.000
_cell.angle_alpha   90.00
_cell.angle_beta   90.00
_cell.angle_gamma   90.00
#
_symmetry.space_group_name_H-M   'P 1'
#
loop_
_entity.id
_entity.type
_entity.pdbx_description
1 polymer ?
#
loop_
_entity_poly.entity_id
_entity_poly.type
_entity_poly.pdbx_seq_one_letter_code
_entity_poly.pdbx_strand_id
1 'polypeptide(L)'
;MSAFHARILASDALFFDGDCEFMVVPCTDGAMGILSHHSNMIAAVVPGELRFQPVGGPLRTAAVSAGLVKVEAGEVMLLVSTAERPEDIDVNRARRAEDAAKEALLQKKSMQEHRNAEAQLARAISRLRTKEHWNSGR
;
A
#
# COMPACT_ATOMS: atom_id res chain seq x y z
N MET A 1 16.54 -17.98 -11.02
CA MET A 1 15.40 -17.49 -10.24
C MET A 1 14.45 -16.74 -11.11
N SER A 2 13.15 -17.03 -11.01
CA SER A 2 12.16 -16.36 -11.84
C SER A 2 11.82 -14.98 -11.28
N ALA A 3 11.66 -14.03 -12.17
CA ALA A 3 11.28 -12.68 -11.83
C ALA A 3 10.15 -12.20 -12.76
N PHE A 4 9.49 -11.14 -12.36
CA PHE A 4 8.46 -10.51 -13.17
C PHE A 4 8.68 -9.00 -13.16
N HIS A 5 8.26 -8.34 -14.22
CA HIS A 5 8.36 -6.89 -14.29
C HIS A 5 7.20 -6.26 -13.51
N ALA A 6 7.51 -5.29 -12.64
CA ALA A 6 6.51 -4.61 -11.84
C ALA A 6 6.64 -3.10 -11.97
N ARG A 7 5.49 -2.44 -12.04
CA ARG A 7 5.40 -0.98 -12.02
C ARG A 7 4.43 -0.58 -10.93
N ILE A 8 4.87 0.35 -10.10
CA ILE A 8 4.05 0.90 -9.02
C ILE A 8 3.85 2.39 -9.32
N LEU A 9 2.62 2.77 -9.60
CA LEU A 9 2.25 4.14 -9.94
C LEU A 9 1.37 4.71 -8.84
N ALA A 10 1.80 5.82 -8.27
CA ALA A 10 0.92 6.67 -7.46
C ALA A 10 0.26 7.70 -8.39
N SER A 11 -0.76 8.40 -7.92
CA SER A 11 -1.56 9.30 -8.76
C SER A 11 -0.74 10.29 -9.57
N ASP A 12 0.37 10.75 -9.02
CA ASP A 12 1.15 11.84 -9.59
C ASP A 12 2.58 11.45 -9.96
N ALA A 13 3.00 10.20 -9.70
CA ALA A 13 4.39 9.83 -9.91
C ALA A 13 4.59 8.32 -10.03
N LEU A 14 5.63 7.97 -10.75
CA LEU A 14 6.14 6.60 -10.77
C LEU A 14 6.90 6.34 -9.47
N PHE A 15 6.45 5.36 -8.70
CA PHE A 15 7.08 5.00 -7.44
C PHE A 15 8.18 3.94 -7.63
N PHE A 16 7.94 2.98 -8.50
CA PHE A 16 8.89 1.90 -8.79
C PHE A 16 8.65 1.33 -10.19
N ASP A 17 9.72 0.98 -10.87
CA ASP A 17 9.68 0.30 -12.17
C ASP A 17 10.89 -0.61 -12.25
N GLY A 18 10.68 -1.91 -12.24
CA GLY A 18 11.77 -2.87 -12.28
C GLY A 18 11.31 -4.30 -12.11
N ASP A 19 12.27 -5.21 -12.10
CA ASP A 19 12.00 -6.63 -11.92
C ASP A 19 11.97 -7.00 -10.45
N CYS A 20 11.01 -7.82 -10.08
CA CYS A 20 10.80 -8.29 -8.72
C CYS A 20 10.79 -9.82 -8.67
N GLU A 21 11.22 -10.35 -7.52
CA GLU A 21 11.12 -11.78 -7.24
C GLU A 21 9.76 -12.13 -6.65
N PHE A 22 9.21 -11.25 -5.82
CA PHE A 22 7.84 -11.38 -5.28
C PHE A 22 7.30 -10.02 -4.87
N MET A 23 5.98 -9.98 -4.67
CA MET A 23 5.28 -8.82 -4.18
C MET A 23 4.12 -9.28 -3.30
N VAL A 24 3.90 -8.60 -2.17
CA VAL A 24 2.74 -8.85 -1.30
C VAL A 24 1.93 -7.57 -1.23
N VAL A 25 0.70 -7.65 -1.70
CA VAL A 25 -0.18 -6.48 -1.89
C VAL A 25 -1.35 -6.54 -0.91
N PRO A 26 -1.67 -5.45 -0.20
CA PRO A 26 -2.83 -5.44 0.68
C PRO A 26 -4.11 -5.31 -0.15
N CYS A 27 -4.89 -6.38 -0.19
CA CYS A 27 -6.13 -6.43 -0.97
C CYS A 27 -7.34 -6.57 -0.06
N THR A 28 -8.53 -6.37 -0.63
CA THR A 28 -9.80 -6.42 0.11
C THR A 28 -9.95 -7.73 0.90
N ASP A 29 -9.52 -8.85 0.32
CA ASP A 29 -9.64 -10.17 0.94
C ASP A 29 -8.42 -10.55 1.78
N GLY A 30 -7.51 -9.62 2.02
CA GLY A 30 -6.28 -9.86 2.75
C GLY A 30 -5.05 -9.69 1.88
N ALA A 31 -3.88 -9.94 2.46
CA ALA A 31 -2.62 -9.82 1.73
C ALA A 31 -2.53 -10.87 0.63
N MET A 32 -2.18 -10.42 -0.58
CA MET A 32 -2.06 -11.29 -1.75
C MET A 32 -0.62 -11.34 -2.21
N GLY A 33 -0.06 -12.55 -2.24
CA GLY A 33 1.30 -12.78 -2.74
C GLY A 33 1.30 -12.96 -4.25
N ILE A 34 2.24 -12.30 -4.92
CA ILE A 34 2.44 -12.41 -6.35
C ILE A 34 3.86 -12.91 -6.62
N LEU A 35 3.96 -14.01 -7.35
CA LEU A 35 5.22 -14.57 -7.82
C LEU A 35 5.22 -14.55 -9.34
N SER A 36 6.37 -14.88 -9.95
CA SER A 36 6.43 -14.98 -11.40
C SER A 36 5.44 -16.05 -11.91
N HIS A 37 4.95 -15.85 -13.11
CA HIS A 37 3.94 -16.72 -13.75
C HIS A 37 2.57 -16.72 -13.06
N HIS A 38 2.28 -15.69 -12.27
CA HIS A 38 0.96 -15.51 -11.69
C HIS A 38 -0.07 -15.35 -12.81
N SER A 39 -1.23 -15.98 -12.64
CA SER A 39 -2.30 -15.88 -13.64
C SER A 39 -2.85 -14.46 -13.73
N ASN A 40 -3.41 -14.13 -14.88
CA ASN A 40 -4.00 -12.79 -15.10
C ASN A 40 -5.11 -12.53 -14.09
N MET A 41 -5.10 -11.32 -13.52
CA MET A 41 -6.11 -10.92 -12.56
C MET A 41 -6.14 -9.41 -12.39
N ILE A 42 -7.23 -8.92 -11.83
CA ILE A 42 -7.37 -7.55 -11.32
C ILE A 42 -7.97 -7.66 -9.93
N ALA A 43 -7.41 -6.95 -8.96
CA ALA A 43 -7.93 -6.92 -7.61
C ALA A 43 -7.90 -5.52 -7.02
N ALA A 44 -8.81 -5.26 -6.09
CA ALA A 44 -8.85 -3.98 -5.37
C ALA A 44 -7.81 -3.96 -4.26
N VAL A 45 -7.07 -2.87 -4.20
CA VAL A 45 -6.06 -2.63 -3.15
C VAL A 45 -6.67 -1.73 -2.09
N VAL A 46 -6.46 -2.09 -0.82
CA VAL A 46 -6.88 -1.30 0.33
C VAL A 46 -5.67 -0.67 0.99
N PRO A 47 -5.85 0.40 1.79
CA PRO A 47 -4.72 0.98 2.50
C PRO A 47 -4.02 -0.08 3.36
N GLY A 48 -2.70 -0.18 3.21
CA GLY A 48 -1.92 -1.18 3.91
C GLY A 48 -0.45 -1.11 3.55
N GLU A 49 0.29 -2.11 4.02
CA GLU A 49 1.71 -2.23 3.75
C GLU A 49 1.93 -3.09 2.50
N LEU A 50 2.58 -2.51 1.52
CA LEU A 50 3.07 -3.20 0.34
C LEU A 50 4.49 -3.69 0.63
N ARG A 51 4.81 -4.93 0.29
CA ARG A 51 6.18 -5.46 0.35
C ARG A 51 6.55 -6.01 -1.02
N PHE A 52 7.77 -5.72 -1.45
CA PHE A 52 8.25 -6.23 -2.72
C PHE A 52 9.76 -6.40 -2.68
N GLN A 53 10.23 -7.42 -3.40
CA GLN A 53 11.63 -7.78 -3.46
C GLN A 53 12.18 -7.51 -4.86
N PRO A 54 12.87 -6.37 -5.06
CA PRO A 54 13.56 -6.14 -6.32
C PRO A 54 14.67 -7.16 -6.54
N VAL A 55 14.88 -7.55 -7.78
CA VAL A 55 16.01 -8.43 -8.12
C VAL A 55 17.31 -7.70 -7.84
N GLY A 56 18.17 -8.34 -7.06
CA GLY A 56 19.48 -7.77 -6.73
C GLY A 56 19.48 -6.67 -5.68
N GLY A 57 18.33 -6.41 -5.07
CA GLY A 57 18.20 -5.38 -4.06
C GLY A 57 17.61 -5.90 -2.76
N PRO A 58 17.54 -5.06 -1.72
CA PRO A 58 16.92 -5.45 -0.47
C PRO A 58 15.41 -5.47 -0.57
N LEU A 59 14.77 -6.18 0.37
CA LEU A 59 13.31 -6.12 0.52
C LEU A 59 12.88 -4.69 0.76
N ARG A 60 11.86 -4.25 0.03
CA ARG A 60 11.31 -2.90 0.17
C ARG A 60 9.88 -2.97 0.66
N THR A 61 9.49 -1.96 1.44
CA THR A 61 8.13 -1.78 1.91
C THR A 61 7.65 -0.37 1.58
N ALA A 62 6.33 -0.23 1.50
CA ALA A 62 5.71 1.08 1.28
C ALA A 62 4.33 1.09 1.93
N ALA A 63 3.91 2.25 2.43
CA ALA A 63 2.53 2.46 2.83
C ALA A 63 1.76 2.91 1.59
N VAL A 64 0.78 2.12 1.17
CA VAL A 64 -0.04 2.43 0.01
C VAL A 64 -1.48 2.70 0.43
N SER A 65 -2.16 3.50 -0.37
CA SER A 65 -3.58 3.75 -0.23
C SER A 65 -4.38 2.89 -1.20
N ALA A 66 -5.68 3.16 -1.31
CA ALA A 66 -6.57 2.39 -2.17
C ALA A 66 -6.21 2.51 -3.65
N GLY A 67 -6.46 1.46 -4.40
CA GLY A 67 -6.21 1.42 -5.83
C GLY A 67 -6.54 0.06 -6.43
N LEU A 68 -5.77 -0.31 -7.46
CA LEU A 68 -5.92 -1.57 -8.18
C LEU A 68 -4.57 -2.21 -8.39
N VAL A 69 -4.54 -3.53 -8.39
CA VAL A 69 -3.40 -4.31 -8.88
C VAL A 69 -3.86 -5.15 -10.06
N LYS A 70 -3.08 -5.13 -11.14
CA LYS A 70 -3.36 -5.89 -12.35
C LYS A 70 -2.16 -6.77 -12.68
N VAL A 71 -2.42 -8.06 -12.92
CA VAL A 71 -1.43 -8.98 -13.46
C VAL A 71 -1.90 -9.37 -14.85
N GLU A 72 -1.09 -9.11 -15.86
CA GLU A 72 -1.41 -9.44 -17.25
C GLU A 72 -0.14 -9.82 -17.99
N ALA A 73 -0.18 -10.97 -18.64
CA ALA A 73 0.95 -11.51 -19.40
C ALA A 73 2.26 -11.54 -18.58
N GLY A 74 2.16 -11.86 -17.30
CA GLY A 74 3.32 -11.96 -16.41
C GLY A 74 3.84 -10.62 -15.89
N GLU A 75 3.23 -9.52 -16.28
CA GLU A 75 3.61 -8.20 -15.80
C GLU A 75 2.63 -7.72 -14.74
N VAL A 76 3.15 -7.00 -13.73
CA VAL A 76 2.35 -6.49 -12.62
C VAL A 76 2.30 -4.97 -12.68
N MET A 77 1.10 -4.43 -12.61
CA MET A 77 0.89 -2.99 -12.49
C MET A 77 0.08 -2.70 -11.24
N LEU A 78 0.63 -1.88 -10.36
CA LEU A 78 -0.03 -1.43 -9.15
C LEU A 78 -0.33 0.06 -9.29
N LEU A 79 -1.62 0.41 -9.25
CA LEU A 79 -2.08 1.80 -9.34
C LEU A 79 -2.72 2.16 -8.02
N VAL A 80 -2.15 3.11 -7.30
CA VAL A 80 -2.65 3.54 -5.99
C VAL A 80 -2.70 5.07 -5.93
N SER A 81 -3.52 5.60 -5.03
CA SER A 81 -3.61 7.04 -4.87
C SER A 81 -2.32 7.61 -4.30
N THR A 82 -1.75 6.94 -3.30
CA THR A 82 -0.47 7.34 -2.71
C THR A 82 0.38 6.13 -2.39
N ALA A 83 1.69 6.33 -2.45
CA ALA A 83 2.68 5.34 -2.00
C ALA A 83 3.79 6.10 -1.30
N GLU A 84 4.15 5.70 -0.09
CA GLU A 84 5.16 6.36 0.71
C GLU A 84 6.20 5.35 1.19
N ARG A 85 7.48 5.73 1.08
CA ARG A 85 8.55 4.93 1.68
C ARG A 85 8.50 5.11 3.19
N PRO A 86 8.88 4.07 3.98
CA PRO A 86 8.85 4.19 5.45
C PRO A 86 9.65 5.38 5.98
N GLU A 87 10.80 5.65 5.38
CA GLU A 87 11.65 6.77 5.81
C GLU A 87 10.99 8.14 5.59
N ASP A 88 10.03 8.23 4.68
CA ASP A 88 9.33 9.48 4.37
C ASP A 88 8.05 9.67 5.20
N ILE A 89 7.67 8.68 6.01
CA ILE A 89 6.45 8.76 6.82
C ILE A 89 6.70 9.61 8.06
N ASP A 90 5.89 10.67 8.20
CA ASP A 90 5.87 11.52 9.38
C ASP A 90 4.93 10.91 10.42
N VAL A 91 5.51 10.30 11.45
CA VAL A 91 4.75 9.59 12.49
C VAL A 91 3.81 10.54 13.24
N ASN A 92 4.27 11.74 13.57
CA ASN A 92 3.46 12.70 14.32
C ASN A 92 2.24 13.13 13.51
N ARG A 93 2.43 13.38 12.21
CA ARG A 93 1.34 13.73 11.31
C ARG A 93 0.35 12.56 11.16
N ALA A 94 0.87 11.34 11.05
CA ALA A 94 0.03 10.14 10.93
C ALA A 94 -0.81 9.92 12.20
N ARG A 95 -0.22 10.13 13.39
CA ARG A 95 -0.96 10.03 14.65
C ARG A 95 -2.04 11.09 14.78
N ARG A 96 -1.74 12.32 14.39
CA ARG A 96 -2.75 13.37 14.39
C ARG A 96 -3.90 13.06 13.44
N ALA A 97 -3.61 12.50 12.28
CA ALA A 97 -4.63 12.08 11.33
C ALA A 97 -5.47 10.93 11.90
N GLU A 98 -4.84 9.97 12.57
CA GLU A 98 -5.54 8.88 13.24
C GLU A 98 -6.49 9.41 14.31
N ASP A 99 -6.01 10.28 15.19
CA ASP A 99 -6.82 10.83 16.28
C ASP A 99 -7.99 11.64 15.73
N ALA A 100 -7.75 12.48 14.71
CA ALA A 100 -8.80 13.27 14.08
C ALA A 100 -9.87 12.39 13.42
N ALA A 101 -9.45 11.31 12.76
CA ALA A 101 -10.38 10.39 12.12
C ALA A 101 -11.21 9.62 13.14
N LYS A 102 -10.60 9.16 14.24
CA LYS A 102 -11.31 8.49 15.34
C LYS A 102 -12.35 9.41 15.96
N GLU A 103 -11.98 10.68 16.19
CA GLU A 103 -12.92 11.65 16.74
C GLU A 103 -14.07 11.91 15.77
N ALA A 104 -13.79 12.05 14.48
CA ALA A 104 -14.81 12.25 13.45
C ALA A 104 -15.81 11.09 13.40
N LEU A 105 -15.34 9.86 13.62
CA LEU A 105 -16.22 8.68 13.64
C LEU A 105 -17.17 8.65 14.82
N LEU A 106 -16.85 9.35 15.91
CA LEU A 106 -17.70 9.43 17.10
C LEU A 106 -18.82 10.48 16.93
N GLN A 107 -18.73 11.35 15.94
CA GLN A 107 -19.73 12.39 15.70
C GLN A 107 -20.82 11.87 14.78
N LYS A 108 -22.04 12.39 14.99
CA LYS A 108 -23.16 12.07 14.11
C LYS A 108 -23.07 12.93 12.86
N LYS A 109 -22.54 12.34 11.80
CA LYS A 109 -22.33 13.01 10.53
C LYS A 109 -23.03 12.26 9.40
N SER A 110 -23.03 12.85 8.21
CA SER A 110 -23.57 12.19 7.04
C SER A 110 -22.83 10.89 6.73
N MET A 111 -23.44 10.02 5.95
CA MET A 111 -22.82 8.77 5.52
C MET A 111 -21.52 9.04 4.77
N GLN A 112 -21.48 10.09 3.95
CA GLN A 112 -20.29 10.46 3.19
C GLN A 112 -19.16 10.89 4.12
N GLU A 113 -19.44 11.71 5.13
CA GLU A 113 -18.44 12.15 6.10
C GLU A 113 -17.93 10.99 6.94
N HIS A 114 -18.81 10.06 7.28
CA HIS A 114 -18.45 8.86 8.02
C HIS A 114 -17.47 7.99 7.19
N ARG A 115 -17.78 7.77 5.91
CA ARG A 115 -16.92 7.00 5.00
C ARG A 115 -15.56 7.68 4.81
N ASN A 116 -15.55 9.01 4.71
CA ASN A 116 -14.30 9.76 4.58
C ASN A 116 -13.43 9.58 5.82
N ALA A 117 -14.04 9.61 7.01
CA ALA A 117 -13.31 9.41 8.27
C ALA A 117 -12.76 7.99 8.36
N GLU A 118 -13.54 6.98 7.95
CA GLU A 118 -13.06 5.59 7.92
C GLU A 118 -11.85 5.44 6.99
N ALA A 119 -11.91 6.06 5.80
CA ALA A 119 -10.81 5.99 4.84
C ALA A 119 -9.55 6.69 5.37
N GLN A 120 -9.71 7.85 6.01
CA GLN A 120 -8.59 8.57 6.64
C GLN A 120 -7.96 7.75 7.76
N LEU A 121 -8.78 7.11 8.59
CA LEU A 121 -8.29 6.24 9.67
C LEU A 121 -7.49 5.07 9.10
N ALA A 122 -8.00 4.40 8.07
CA ALA A 122 -7.31 3.28 7.45
C ALA A 122 -5.94 3.69 6.90
N ARG A 123 -5.84 4.85 6.25
CA ARG A 123 -4.57 5.36 5.73
C ARG A 123 -3.59 5.68 6.84
N ALA A 124 -4.06 6.32 7.92
CA ALA A 124 -3.21 6.67 9.06
C ALA A 124 -2.66 5.42 9.74
N ILE A 125 -3.51 4.41 9.97
CA ILE A 125 -3.09 3.14 10.58
C ILE A 125 -2.06 2.44 9.68
N SER A 126 -2.27 2.43 8.38
CA SER A 126 -1.34 1.84 7.42
C SER A 126 0.04 2.49 7.52
N ARG A 127 0.11 3.82 7.56
CA ARG A 127 1.37 4.54 7.69
C ARG A 127 2.09 4.22 8.99
N LEU A 128 1.36 4.21 10.10
CA LEU A 128 1.92 3.92 11.42
C LEU A 128 2.47 2.50 11.49
N ARG A 129 1.73 1.52 10.97
CA ARG A 129 2.18 0.11 10.97
C ARG A 129 3.40 -0.09 10.07
N THR A 130 3.41 0.52 8.90
CA THR A 130 4.52 0.42 7.98
C THR A 130 5.79 0.99 8.60
N LYS A 131 5.69 2.14 9.25
CA LYS A 131 6.83 2.76 9.94
C LYS A 131 7.32 1.92 11.11
N GLU A 132 6.40 1.37 11.88
CA GLU A 132 6.71 0.50 13.03
C GLU A 132 7.47 -0.75 12.58
N HIS A 133 6.97 -1.42 11.54
CA HIS A 133 7.63 -2.61 10.98
C HIS A 133 9.02 -2.27 10.47
N TRP A 134 9.18 -1.15 9.79
CA TRP A 134 10.46 -0.73 9.25
C TRP A 134 11.46 -0.43 10.38
N ASN A 135 11.03 0.24 11.44
CA ASN A 135 11.88 0.52 12.60
C ASN A 135 12.28 -0.76 13.34
N SER A 136 11.36 -1.72 13.45
CA SER A 136 11.62 -2.99 14.14
C SER A 136 12.59 -3.89 13.37
N GLY A 137 12.62 -3.78 12.05
CA GLY A 137 13.51 -4.56 11.18
C GLY A 137 14.95 -4.06 11.12
N ARG A 138 15.26 -3.01 11.84
CA ARG A 138 16.61 -2.41 11.86
C ARG A 138 17.46 -2.90 13.03
#